data_07ea45afcc5ea6a9c48088ff161a387d
#
_entry.id   07ea45afcc5ea6a9c48088ff161a387d
#
_cell.length_a   1.000
_cell.length_b   1.000
_cell.length_c   1.000
_cell.angle_alpha   90.00
_cell.angle_beta   90.00
_cell.angle_gamma   90.00
#
_symmetry.space_group_name_H-M   'P 1'
#
loop_
_entity.id
_entity.type
_entity.pdbx_description
1 polymer ?
#
loop_
_entity_poly.entity_id
_entity_poly.type
_entity_poly.pdbx_seq_one_letter_code
_entity_poly.pdbx_strand_id
1 'polypeptide(L)'
;MATLSDDIRERAKRIRLAAFDVDGTLTDGRLWFDGNGTESKAYHIHDGLGLKLLQDHGIEVAFITARESPSARRRTPGPSGRCRRWPP
;
A
#
# COMPACT_ATOMS: atom_id res chain seq x y z
N MET A 1 5.04 8.06 -25.19
CA MET A 1 4.60 8.29 -23.81
C MET A 1 3.31 9.10 -23.83
N ALA A 2 2.30 8.67 -23.10
CA ALA A 2 1.05 9.40 -23.05
C ALA A 2 1.23 10.73 -22.32
N THR A 3 0.68 11.80 -22.87
CA THR A 3 0.69 13.11 -22.25
C THR A 3 -0.60 13.29 -21.48
N LEU A 4 -0.51 13.63 -20.18
CA LEU A 4 -1.68 13.91 -19.38
C LEU A 4 -2.28 15.25 -19.80
N SER A 5 -3.60 15.32 -19.79
CA SER A 5 -4.28 16.60 -20.02
C SER A 5 -3.96 17.55 -18.85
N ASP A 6 -4.08 18.85 -19.12
CA ASP A 6 -3.83 19.85 -18.09
C ASP A 6 -4.78 19.71 -16.90
N ASP A 7 -6.03 19.32 -17.17
CA ASP A 7 -7.03 19.10 -16.13
C ASP A 7 -6.62 17.95 -15.19
N ILE A 8 -6.20 16.82 -15.77
CA ILE A 8 -5.74 15.68 -14.97
C ILE A 8 -4.49 16.05 -14.19
N ARG A 9 -3.57 16.77 -14.80
CA ARG A 9 -2.35 17.20 -14.12
C ARG A 9 -2.65 18.10 -12.93
N GLU A 10 -3.56 19.05 -13.08
CA GLU A 10 -3.95 19.94 -11.99
C GLU A 10 -4.65 19.20 -10.86
N ARG A 11 -5.48 18.21 -11.20
CA ARG A 11 -6.12 17.37 -10.19
C ARG A 11 -5.09 16.52 -9.44
N ALA A 12 -4.11 15.96 -10.16
CA ALA A 12 -3.07 15.15 -9.56
C ALA A 12 -2.23 15.93 -8.55
N LYS A 13 -1.97 17.21 -8.80
CA LYS A 13 -1.22 18.07 -7.89
C LYS A 13 -1.90 18.26 -6.53
N ARG A 14 -3.21 18.02 -6.45
CA ARG A 14 -3.99 18.20 -5.22
C ARG A 14 -4.08 16.93 -4.38
N ILE A 15 -3.57 15.82 -4.88
CA ILE A 15 -3.62 14.56 -4.17
C ILE A 15 -2.68 14.59 -2.96
N ARG A 16 -3.21 14.22 -1.81
CA ARG A 16 -2.47 14.15 -0.54
C ARG A 16 -2.39 12.75 0.00
N LEU A 17 -3.24 11.86 -0.47
CA LEU A 17 -3.33 10.49 0.00
C LEU A 17 -3.49 9.55 -1.18
N ALA A 18 -2.71 8.47 -1.18
CA ALA A 18 -2.85 7.36 -2.11
C ALA A 18 -3.16 6.10 -1.29
N ALA A 19 -4.29 5.48 -1.56
CA ALA A 19 -4.71 4.27 -0.88
C ALA A 19 -4.66 3.09 -1.83
N PHE A 20 -4.07 1.99 -1.38
CA PHE A 20 -3.84 0.81 -2.21
C PHE A 20 -4.48 -0.42 -1.58
N ASP A 21 -5.13 -1.21 -2.41
CA ASP A 21 -5.49 -2.58 -2.05
C ASP A 21 -4.20 -3.41 -1.96
N VAL A 22 -4.15 -4.35 -1.05
CA VAL A 22 -2.93 -5.14 -0.81
C VAL A 22 -2.98 -6.46 -1.57
N ASP A 23 -3.96 -7.30 -1.24
CA ASP A 23 -4.00 -8.67 -1.77
C ASP A 23 -4.41 -8.68 -3.24
N GLY A 24 -3.51 -9.15 -4.10
CA GLY A 24 -3.74 -9.18 -5.53
C GLY A 24 -3.42 -7.88 -6.25
N THR A 25 -3.09 -6.81 -5.54
CA THR A 25 -2.67 -5.53 -6.13
C THR A 25 -1.20 -5.25 -5.84
N LEU A 26 -0.83 -5.10 -4.58
CA LEU A 26 0.57 -4.96 -4.17
C LEU A 26 1.25 -6.32 -4.03
N THR A 27 0.48 -7.37 -3.87
CA THR A 27 0.95 -8.75 -3.88
C THR A 27 0.30 -9.48 -5.05
N ASP A 28 0.77 -10.69 -5.32
CA ASP A 28 0.17 -11.54 -6.35
C ASP A 28 -1.02 -12.37 -5.84
N GLY A 29 -1.46 -12.08 -4.62
CA GLY A 29 -2.57 -12.79 -3.98
C GLY A 29 -2.15 -14.07 -3.25
N ARG A 30 -0.89 -14.48 -3.35
CA ARG A 30 -0.40 -15.68 -2.70
C ARG A 30 -0.07 -15.42 -1.24
N LEU A 31 -0.30 -16.43 -0.43
CA LEU A 31 0.02 -16.42 0.99
C LEU A 31 0.87 -17.64 1.31
N TRP A 32 1.84 -17.46 2.17
CA TRP A 32 2.66 -18.54 2.70
C TRP A 32 2.41 -18.64 4.20
N PHE A 33 2.26 -19.87 4.68
CA PHE A 33 2.09 -20.13 6.10
C PHE A 33 3.21 -21.06 6.55
N ASP A 34 3.83 -20.73 7.69
CA ASP A 34 4.82 -21.63 8.29
C ASP A 34 4.13 -22.66 9.21
N GLY A 35 4.92 -23.52 9.85
CA GLY A 35 4.40 -24.54 10.75
C GLY A 35 3.72 -23.96 12.00
N ASN A 36 3.95 -22.71 12.32
CA ASN A 36 3.33 -22.01 13.44
C ASN A 36 2.12 -21.18 13.04
N GLY A 37 1.70 -21.26 11.78
CA GLY A 37 0.58 -20.48 11.27
C GLY A 37 0.93 -19.03 10.95
N THR A 38 2.19 -18.66 10.93
CA THR A 38 2.60 -17.30 10.57
C THR A 38 2.40 -17.09 9.07
N GLU A 39 1.69 -16.01 8.74
CA GLU A 39 1.36 -15.64 7.37
C GLU A 39 2.45 -14.74 6.79
N SER A 40 2.85 -15.02 5.55
CA SER A 40 3.82 -14.20 4.83
C SER A 40 3.28 -13.81 3.46
N LYS A 41 3.63 -12.61 3.02
CA LYS A 41 3.27 -12.08 1.70
C LYS A 41 4.52 -11.57 1.03
N ALA A 42 4.53 -11.61 -0.31
CA ALA A 42 5.63 -11.06 -1.09
C ALA A 42 5.19 -9.78 -1.80
N TYR A 43 6.03 -8.76 -1.70
CA TYR A 43 5.84 -7.47 -2.36
C TYR A 43 6.93 -7.28 -3.40
N HIS A 44 6.59 -6.60 -4.48
CA HIS A 44 7.55 -6.28 -5.51
C HIS A 44 8.46 -5.12 -5.06
N ILE A 45 9.75 -5.22 -5.33
CA ILE A 45 10.71 -4.18 -4.95
C ILE A 45 10.38 -2.83 -5.59
N HIS A 46 9.97 -2.84 -6.86
CA HIS A 46 9.62 -1.60 -7.56
C HIS A 46 8.42 -0.91 -6.95
N ASP A 47 7.45 -1.66 -6.44
CA ASP A 47 6.30 -1.07 -5.76
C ASP A 47 6.73 -0.40 -4.46
N GLY A 48 7.65 -1.02 -3.71
CA GLY A 48 8.19 -0.41 -2.51
C GLY A 48 8.89 0.91 -2.80
N LEU A 49 9.67 0.96 -3.88
CA LEU A 49 10.33 2.19 -4.31
C LEU A 49 9.29 3.25 -4.71
N GLY A 50 8.27 2.86 -5.46
CA GLY A 50 7.21 3.77 -5.86
C GLY A 50 6.46 4.37 -4.67
N LEU A 51 6.15 3.56 -3.66
CA LEU A 51 5.50 4.03 -2.45
C LEU A 51 6.39 5.05 -1.71
N LYS A 52 7.67 4.78 -1.63
CA LYS A 52 8.61 5.70 -1.00
C LYS A 52 8.69 7.02 -1.76
N LEU A 53 8.70 6.97 -3.09
CA LEU A 53 8.71 8.18 -3.90
C LEU A 53 7.47 9.04 -3.66
N LEU A 54 6.31 8.42 -3.53
CA LEU A 54 5.08 9.13 -3.19
C LEU A 54 5.23 9.86 -1.85
N GLN A 55 5.76 9.19 -0.85
CA GLN A 55 5.97 9.80 0.47
C GLN A 55 6.99 10.92 0.42
N ASP A 56 8.08 10.74 -0.32
CA ASP A 56 9.11 11.77 -0.45
C ASP A 56 8.56 13.05 -1.09
N HIS A 57 7.46 12.92 -1.84
CA HIS A 57 6.78 14.06 -2.46
C HIS A 57 5.56 14.54 -1.65
N GLY A 58 5.44 14.12 -0.40
CA GLY A 58 4.41 14.62 0.50
C GLY A 58 3.06 13.94 0.38
N ILE A 59 2.98 12.80 -0.29
CA ILE A 59 1.74 12.03 -0.41
C ILE A 59 1.74 10.93 0.64
N GLU A 60 0.72 10.90 1.48
CA GLU A 60 0.56 9.81 2.44
C GLU A 60 0.13 8.54 1.71
N VAL A 61 0.63 7.41 2.17
CA VAL A 61 0.29 6.10 1.62
C VAL A 61 -0.50 5.32 2.67
N ALA A 62 -1.60 4.75 2.25
CA ALA A 62 -2.44 3.90 3.10
C ALA A 62 -2.70 2.57 2.40
N PHE A 63 -2.80 1.51 3.18
CA PHE A 63 -3.19 0.19 2.68
C PHE A 63 -4.61 -0.11 3.12
N ILE A 64 -5.40 -0.62 2.19
CA ILE A 64 -6.75 -1.09 2.45
C ILE A 64 -6.72 -2.61 2.31
N THR A 65 -7.05 -3.32 3.38
CA THR A 65 -7.08 -4.77 3.37
C THR A 65 -8.23 -5.28 4.22
N ALA A 66 -8.90 -6.31 3.72
CA ALA A 66 -9.93 -7.02 4.47
C ALA A 66 -9.33 -8.05 5.42
N ARG A 67 -8.05 -8.37 5.26
CA ARG A 67 -7.37 -9.37 6.07
C ARG A 67 -6.59 -8.71 7.19
N GLU A 68 -6.74 -9.24 8.39
CA GLU A 68 -5.84 -8.92 9.48
C GLU A 68 -4.70 -9.92 9.49
N SER A 69 -3.47 -9.44 9.39
CA SER A 69 -2.29 -10.26 9.51
C SER A 69 -1.29 -9.60 10.44
N PRO A 70 -0.42 -10.37 11.08
CA PRO A 70 0.62 -9.77 11.94
C PRO A 70 1.49 -8.77 11.19
N SER A 71 1.79 -9.02 9.92
CA SER A 71 2.59 -8.10 9.13
C SER A 71 1.85 -6.78 8.88
N ALA A 72 0.56 -6.82 8.62
CA ALA A 72 -0.24 -5.62 8.45
C ALA A 72 -0.39 -4.86 9.76
N ARG A 73 -0.60 -5.56 10.88
CA ARG A 73 -0.73 -4.95 12.19
C ARG A 73 0.53 -4.26 12.66
N ARG A 74 1.68 -4.86 12.39
CA ARG A 74 2.96 -4.27 12.79
C ARG A 74 3.22 -2.95 12.12
N ARG A 75 2.73 -2.80 10.91
CA ARG A 75 2.98 -1.58 10.13
C ARG A 75 2.10 -0.43 10.56
N THR A 76 0.89 -0.71 11.02
CA THR A 76 -0.03 0.37 11.38
C THR A 76 -0.94 -0.05 12.52
N PRO A 77 -0.67 0.40 13.74
CA PRO A 77 -1.63 0.17 14.82
C PRO A 77 -2.92 0.92 14.51
N GLY A 78 -4.03 0.26 14.75
CA GLY A 78 -5.34 0.86 14.52
C GLY A 78 -6.46 -0.09 14.88
N PRO A 79 -7.69 0.43 15.07
CA PRO A 79 -8.78 -0.34 15.63
C PRO A 79 -9.33 -1.42 14.72
N SER A 80 -9.26 -1.31 13.42
CA SER A 80 -9.69 -2.37 12.53
C SER A 80 -8.67 -2.57 11.43
N GLY A 81 -8.62 -3.78 10.87
CA GLY A 81 -7.65 -4.12 9.86
C GLY A 81 -7.89 -3.56 8.48
N ARG A 82 -8.82 -2.64 8.29
CA ARG A 82 -9.27 -2.28 6.96
C ARG A 82 -8.48 -1.17 6.28
N CYS A 83 -8.00 -0.20 7.03
CA CYS A 83 -7.23 0.89 6.46
C CYS A 83 -6.00 1.17 7.33
N ARG A 84 -4.84 1.13 6.73
CA ARG A 84 -3.58 1.27 7.44
C ARG A 84 -2.68 2.27 6.74
N ARG A 85 -2.02 3.10 7.51
CA ARG A 85 -1.03 4.02 7.00
C ARG A 85 0.30 3.30 6.75
N TRP A 86 1.00 3.64 5.70
CA TRP A 86 2.32 3.11 5.39
C TRP A 86 3.34 4.25 5.34
N PRO A 87 4.57 4.11 5.80
CA PRO A 87 5.05 3.02 6.65
C PRO A 87 4.53 3.16 8.07
N PRO A 88 4.74 2.14 8.89
CA PRO A 88 4.29 2.18 10.28
C PRO A 88 4.96 3.30 11.07
#